data_ba96496e510dc2819a13a85e0b2ef0a5
#
_entry.id   ba96496e510dc2819a13a85e0b2ef0a5
#
_cell.length_a   1.000
_cell.length_b   1.000
_cell.length_c   1.000
_cell.angle_alpha   90.00
_cell.angle_beta   90.00
_cell.angle_gamma   90.00
#
_symmetry.space_group_name_H-M   'P 1'
#
loop_
_entity.id
_entity.type
_entity.pdbx_description
1 polymer ?
#
loop_
_entity_poly.entity_id
_entity_poly.type
_entity_poly.pdbx_seq_one_letter_code
_entity_poly.pdbx_strand_id
1 'polypeptide(L)' 'MVTVDLVVAVLVLNTVIVFVDVLNVVIVFVLVLNVVVVFVL' A
#
# COMPACT_ATOMS: atom_id res chain seq x y z
N MET A 1 18.61 20.28 -13.06
CA MET A 1 19.33 19.14 -13.62
C MET A 1 18.39 17.98 -13.81
N VAL A 2 18.31 17.53 -15.04
CA VAL A 2 17.31 16.54 -15.43
C VAL A 2 17.55 15.20 -14.75
N THR A 3 18.82 14.86 -14.53
CA THR A 3 19.16 13.56 -13.93
C THR A 3 18.70 13.46 -12.47
N VAL A 4 18.88 14.53 -11.70
CA VAL A 4 18.47 14.54 -10.30
C VAL A 4 16.95 14.52 -10.21
N ASP A 5 16.26 15.24 -11.06
CA ASP A 5 14.80 15.26 -11.11
C ASP A 5 14.25 13.87 -11.43
N LEU A 6 14.91 13.17 -12.35
CA LEU A 6 14.48 11.81 -12.72
C LEU A 6 14.66 10.86 -11.56
N VAL A 7 15.77 10.93 -10.84
CA VAL A 7 16.03 10.08 -9.69
C VAL A 7 15.00 10.32 -8.58
N VAL A 8 14.71 11.60 -8.32
CA VAL A 8 13.71 11.96 -7.30
C VAL A 8 12.34 11.47 -7.71
N ALA A 9 11.98 11.60 -8.99
CA ALA A 9 10.69 11.12 -9.49
C ALA A 9 10.55 9.60 -9.31
N VAL A 10 11.60 8.86 -9.60
CA VAL A 10 11.60 7.40 -9.43
C VAL A 10 11.48 7.02 -7.96
N LEU A 11 12.19 7.73 -7.08
CA LEU A 11 12.12 7.49 -5.65
C LEU A 11 10.73 7.75 -5.09
N VAL A 12 10.10 8.86 -5.50
CA VAL A 12 8.75 9.21 -5.06
C VAL A 12 7.76 8.17 -5.57
N LEU A 13 7.87 7.78 -6.84
CA LEU A 13 6.98 6.76 -7.41
C LEU A 13 7.10 5.44 -6.66
N ASN A 14 8.33 5.04 -6.35
CA ASN A 14 8.58 3.81 -5.60
C ASN A 14 7.94 3.87 -4.21
N THR A 15 8.08 5.00 -3.53
CA THR A 15 7.49 5.19 -2.21
C THR A 15 5.97 5.11 -2.26
N VAL A 16 5.36 5.71 -3.27
CA VAL A 16 3.90 5.69 -3.46
C VAL A 16 3.42 4.26 -3.71
N ILE A 17 4.13 3.51 -4.56
CA ILE A 17 3.75 2.12 -4.86
C ILE A 17 3.80 1.26 -3.59
N VAL A 18 4.86 1.39 -2.80
CA VAL A 18 5.00 0.63 -1.56
C VAL A 18 3.91 1.02 -0.56
N PHE A 19 3.61 2.31 -0.46
CA PHE A 19 2.58 2.81 0.44
C PHE A 19 1.21 2.24 0.08
N VAL A 20 0.86 2.26 -1.21
CA VAL A 20 -0.42 1.73 -1.69
C VAL A 20 -0.49 0.22 -1.45
N ASP A 21 0.61 -0.49 -1.65
CA ASP A 21 0.67 -1.92 -1.43
C ASP A 21 0.39 -2.28 0.03
N VAL A 22 1.03 -1.57 0.95
CA VAL A 22 0.82 -1.78 2.39
C VAL A 22 -0.62 -1.46 2.77
N LEU A 23 -1.15 -0.36 2.26
CA LEU A 23 -2.54 0.03 2.53
C LEU A 23 -3.51 -1.05 2.05
N ASN A 24 -3.27 -1.60 0.88
CA ASN A 24 -4.11 -2.66 0.31
C ASN A 24 -4.10 -3.91 1.19
N VAL A 25 -2.93 -4.31 1.65
CA VAL A 25 -2.79 -5.49 2.51
C VAL A 25 -3.52 -5.27 3.83
N VAL A 26 -3.42 -4.08 4.40
CA VAL A 26 -4.10 -3.75 5.66
C VAL A 26 -5.62 -3.82 5.48
N ILE A 27 -6.14 -3.26 4.40
CA ILE A 27 -7.59 -3.27 4.12
C ILE A 27 -8.09 -4.71 3.96
N VAL A 28 -7.39 -5.52 3.20
CA VAL A 28 -7.75 -6.92 2.99
C VAL A 28 -7.72 -7.69 4.31
N PHE A 29 -6.70 -7.45 5.13
CA PHE A 29 -6.57 -8.10 6.43
C PHE A 29 -7.75 -7.75 7.34
N VAL A 30 -8.13 -6.49 7.39
CA VAL A 30 -9.26 -6.03 8.21
C VAL A 30 -10.56 -6.63 7.71
N LEU A 31 -10.76 -6.70 6.40
CA LEU A 31 -11.96 -7.29 5.82
C LEU A 31 -12.07 -8.78 6.16
N VAL A 32 -10.96 -9.51 6.05
CA VAL A 32 -10.95 -10.94 6.37
C VAL A 32 -11.24 -11.15 7.85
N LEU A 33 -10.66 -10.33 8.71
CA LEU A 33 -10.90 -10.40 10.15
C LEU A 33 -12.37 -10.16 10.46
N ASN A 34 -12.98 -9.18 9.80
CA ASN A 34 -14.39 -8.83 9.97
C ASN A 34 -15.29 -10.01 9.57
N VAL A 35 -14.99 -10.63 8.44
CA VAL A 35 -15.75 -11.77 7.94
C VAL A 35 -15.64 -12.96 8.89
N VAL A 36 -14.45 -13.21 9.43
CA VAL A 36 -14.22 -14.31 10.38
C VAL A 36 -15.02 -14.07 11.66
N VAL A 37 -15.04 -12.85 12.17
CA VAL A 37 -15.79 -12.51 13.37
C VAL A 37 -17.30 -12.72 13.15
N VAL A 38 -17.81 -12.28 12.02
CA VAL A 38 -19.23 -12.45 11.68
C VAL A 38 -19.57 -13.94 11.52
N PHE A 39 -18.66 -14.69 10.90
CA PHE A 39 -18.89 -16.15 10.70
C PHE A 39 -18.94 -16.90 12.03
N VAL A 40 -18.11 -16.50 13.00
CA VAL A 40 -18.05 -17.15 14.31
C VAL A 40 -19.29 -16.78 15.14
N LEU A 41 -19.79 -15.56 14.94
CA LEU A 41 -20.99 -15.13 15.66
C LEU A 41 -22.24 -15.78 15.07
#